data_f8c92df026880266123f9369103aee82
#
_entry.id   f8c92df026880266123f9369103aee82
#
_cell.length_a   1.000
_cell.length_b   1.000
_cell.length_c   1.000
_cell.angle_alpha   90.00
_cell.angle_beta   90.00
_cell.angle_gamma   90.00
#
_symmetry.space_group_name_H-M   'P 1'
#
loop_
_entity.id
_entity.type
_entity.pdbx_description
1 polymer ?
#
loop_
_entity_poly.entity_id
_entity_poly.type
_entity_poly.pdbx_seq_one_letter_code
_entity_poly.pdbx_strand_id
1 'polypeptide(L)'
;MPLIIIPAVDIMDHRVVQLVGGVPGSERIVMPDPLSVAGSWVAKGARMLHLVDLDGAFGKDDNIPVIKRIVSECGVPVEVGGGIRSEETIRELVDAGAIRVIVGTKAVREPGWLGEMAERFPGKIMLALDTRGDDIVIKGWQESAPVTVDRMFEIIEDMP
;
A
#
# COMPACT_ATOMS: atom_id res chain seq x y z
N MET A 1 -7.80 16.44 -17.75
CA MET A 1 -7.25 15.08 -17.78
C MET A 1 -8.38 14.08 -17.64
N PRO A 2 -8.36 12.92 -18.32
CA PRO A 2 -9.39 11.90 -18.11
C PRO A 2 -9.28 11.33 -16.69
N LEU A 3 -10.43 10.96 -16.11
CA LEU A 3 -10.50 10.24 -14.84
C LEU A 3 -9.81 8.87 -14.97
N ILE A 4 -8.94 8.52 -14.03
CA ILE A 4 -8.32 7.20 -13.94
C ILE A 4 -8.94 6.47 -12.74
N ILE A 5 -9.47 5.27 -13.01
CA ILE A 5 -9.95 4.36 -11.96
C ILE A 5 -8.83 3.36 -11.70
N ILE A 6 -8.43 3.22 -10.44
CA ILE A 6 -7.41 2.30 -9.98
C ILE A 6 -8.10 1.26 -9.07
N PRO A 7 -8.41 0.06 -9.56
CA PRO A 7 -8.99 -0.99 -8.73
C PRO A 7 -8.02 -1.42 -7.64
N ALA A 8 -8.54 -1.57 -6.42
CA ALA A 8 -7.79 -2.15 -5.30
C ALA A 8 -7.97 -3.67 -5.25
N VAL A 9 -6.90 -4.38 -4.94
CA VAL A 9 -6.87 -5.82 -4.68
C VAL A 9 -6.23 -6.04 -3.32
N ASP A 10 -7.07 -6.33 -2.33
CA ASP A 10 -6.65 -6.59 -0.95
C ASP A 10 -6.29 -8.07 -0.81
N ILE A 11 -5.06 -8.34 -0.34
CA ILE A 11 -4.51 -9.68 -0.24
C ILE A 11 -4.29 -10.03 1.23
N MET A 12 -4.85 -11.16 1.65
CA MET A 12 -4.70 -11.74 2.99
C MET A 12 -4.65 -13.25 2.88
N ASP A 13 -3.68 -13.88 3.55
CA ASP A 13 -3.48 -15.32 3.53
C ASP A 13 -3.41 -15.86 2.06
N HIS A 14 -2.64 -15.14 1.21
CA HIS A 14 -2.44 -15.41 -0.22
C HIS A 14 -3.72 -15.43 -1.07
N ARG A 15 -4.82 -14.87 -0.57
CA ARG A 15 -6.14 -14.79 -1.24
C ARG A 15 -6.59 -13.35 -1.34
N VAL A 16 -7.44 -13.05 -2.32
CA VAL A 16 -8.12 -11.76 -2.38
C VAL A 16 -9.28 -11.76 -1.42
N VAL A 17 -9.38 -10.72 -0.61
CA VAL A 17 -10.46 -10.56 0.36
C VAL A 17 -11.12 -9.18 0.23
N GLN A 18 -12.35 -9.07 0.70
CA GLN A 18 -13.00 -7.79 0.96
C GLN A 18 -13.45 -7.76 2.42
N LEU A 19 -12.79 -6.93 3.22
CA LEU A 19 -13.16 -6.72 4.62
C LEU A 19 -14.31 -5.72 4.76
N VAL A 20 -15.11 -5.89 5.80
CA VAL A 20 -16.10 -4.89 6.21
C VAL A 20 -15.46 -3.92 7.19
N GLY A 21 -15.35 -2.65 6.78
CA GLY A 21 -14.74 -1.61 7.63
C GLY A 21 -13.29 -1.88 8.01
N GLY A 22 -12.56 -2.67 7.22
CA GLY A 22 -11.15 -3.01 7.51
C GLY A 22 -10.95 -3.99 8.70
N VAL A 23 -12.02 -4.64 9.18
CA VAL A 23 -11.95 -5.51 10.38
C VAL A 23 -11.57 -6.93 9.97
N PRO A 24 -10.44 -7.48 10.46
CA PRO A 24 -10.09 -8.89 10.25
C PRO A 24 -11.19 -9.83 10.78
N GLY A 25 -11.48 -10.88 9.99
CA GLY A 25 -12.56 -11.83 10.33
C GLY A 25 -13.95 -11.40 9.83
N SER A 26 -14.02 -10.28 9.09
CA SER A 26 -15.28 -9.76 8.52
C SER A 26 -15.39 -9.97 7.00
N GLU A 27 -14.62 -10.89 6.44
CA GLU A 27 -14.51 -11.11 4.99
C GLU A 27 -15.87 -11.44 4.37
N ARG A 28 -16.31 -10.61 3.43
CA ARG A 28 -17.52 -10.85 2.61
C ARG A 28 -17.24 -11.59 1.32
N ILE A 29 -16.05 -11.36 0.75
CA ILE A 29 -15.60 -11.96 -0.48
C ILE A 29 -14.24 -12.57 -0.20
N VAL A 30 -14.04 -13.81 -0.65
CA VAL A 30 -12.75 -14.48 -0.66
C VAL A 30 -12.58 -15.15 -2.01
N MET A 31 -11.52 -14.79 -2.74
CA MET A 31 -11.16 -15.40 -4.02
C MET A 31 -9.74 -15.99 -3.93
N PRO A 32 -9.56 -17.25 -4.37
CA PRO A 32 -8.33 -17.99 -4.06
C PRO A 32 -7.11 -17.57 -4.89
N ASP A 33 -7.30 -16.90 -6.02
CA ASP A 33 -6.21 -16.58 -6.95
C ASP A 33 -6.09 -15.05 -7.20
N PRO A 34 -5.19 -14.36 -6.48
CA PRO A 34 -4.99 -12.93 -6.66
C PRO A 34 -4.53 -12.51 -8.05
N LEU A 35 -3.72 -13.33 -8.73
CA LEU A 35 -3.26 -13.03 -10.09
C LEU A 35 -4.43 -13.04 -11.08
N SER A 36 -5.32 -14.04 -10.98
CA SER A 36 -6.54 -14.11 -11.80
C SER A 36 -7.46 -12.91 -11.56
N VAL A 37 -7.61 -12.47 -10.31
CA VAL A 37 -8.41 -11.29 -9.97
C VAL A 37 -7.79 -10.03 -10.57
N ALA A 38 -6.48 -9.83 -10.42
CA ALA A 38 -5.75 -8.72 -11.04
C ALA A 38 -5.95 -8.70 -12.56
N GLY A 39 -5.75 -9.85 -13.22
CA GLY A 39 -5.97 -10.02 -14.66
C GLY A 39 -7.41 -9.71 -15.09
N SER A 40 -8.40 -10.04 -14.25
CA SER A 40 -9.81 -9.73 -14.54
C SER A 40 -10.10 -8.22 -14.56
N TRP A 41 -9.43 -7.46 -13.70
CA TRP A 41 -9.52 -5.99 -13.71
C TRP A 41 -8.85 -5.39 -14.94
N VAL A 42 -7.68 -5.91 -15.33
CA VAL A 42 -6.98 -5.49 -16.56
C VAL A 42 -7.85 -5.78 -17.78
N ALA A 43 -8.47 -6.96 -17.87
CA ALA A 43 -9.38 -7.33 -18.95
C ALA A 43 -10.63 -6.43 -19.03
N LYS A 44 -11.05 -5.84 -17.91
CA LYS A 44 -12.13 -4.83 -17.84
C LYS A 44 -11.66 -3.41 -18.16
N GLY A 45 -10.39 -3.21 -18.50
CA GLY A 45 -9.84 -1.92 -18.91
C GLY A 45 -9.13 -1.13 -17.80
N ALA A 46 -8.81 -1.73 -16.66
CA ALA A 46 -7.96 -1.09 -15.66
C ALA A 46 -6.60 -0.78 -16.27
N ARG A 47 -6.13 0.45 -16.08
CA ARG A 47 -4.83 0.92 -16.57
C ARG A 47 -3.75 0.97 -15.50
N MET A 48 -4.13 0.68 -14.28
CA MET A 48 -3.28 0.64 -13.09
C MET A 48 -3.98 -0.19 -12.02
N LEU A 49 -3.24 -0.84 -11.15
CA LEU A 49 -3.75 -1.57 -9.99
C LEU A 49 -3.13 -1.06 -8.71
N HIS A 50 -3.92 -1.10 -7.64
CA HIS A 50 -3.49 -0.87 -6.26
C HIS A 50 -3.55 -2.19 -5.50
N LEU A 51 -2.40 -2.68 -5.01
CA LEU A 51 -2.34 -3.91 -4.22
C LEU A 51 -2.12 -3.56 -2.75
N VAL A 52 -2.84 -4.22 -1.87
CA VAL A 52 -2.69 -4.06 -0.43
C VAL A 52 -2.34 -5.39 0.22
N ASP A 53 -1.20 -5.44 0.90
CA ASP A 53 -0.82 -6.54 1.78
C ASP A 53 -1.46 -6.35 3.15
N LEU A 54 -2.58 -7.01 3.38
CA LEU A 54 -3.30 -6.89 4.65
C LEU A 54 -2.58 -7.63 5.78
N ASP A 55 -1.93 -8.77 5.53
CA ASP A 55 -1.18 -9.47 6.57
C ASP A 55 0.01 -8.62 7.04
N GLY A 56 0.75 -8.04 6.10
CA GLY A 56 1.78 -7.05 6.42
C GLY A 56 1.23 -5.84 7.17
N ALA A 57 0.07 -5.32 6.78
CA ALA A 57 -0.57 -4.19 7.47
C ALA A 57 -0.93 -4.53 8.93
N PHE A 58 -1.42 -5.74 9.18
CA PHE A 58 -1.77 -6.23 10.52
C PHE A 58 -0.58 -6.76 11.33
N GLY A 59 0.62 -6.76 10.75
CA GLY A 59 1.84 -7.21 11.45
C GLY A 59 1.92 -8.73 11.64
N LYS A 60 1.26 -9.47 10.75
CA LYS A 60 1.35 -10.92 10.62
C LYS A 60 2.46 -11.28 9.63
N ASP A 61 2.30 -12.38 8.92
CA ASP A 61 3.10 -12.74 7.76
C ASP A 61 2.93 -11.73 6.61
N ASP A 62 3.58 -11.94 5.46
CA ASP A 62 3.44 -11.08 4.29
C ASP A 62 3.01 -11.85 3.03
N ASN A 63 2.49 -11.12 2.05
CA ASN A 63 2.10 -11.64 0.75
C ASN A 63 3.07 -11.20 -0.36
N ILE A 64 4.28 -10.78 -0.02
CA ILE A 64 5.27 -10.24 -0.97
C ILE A 64 5.52 -11.16 -2.16
N PRO A 65 5.68 -12.49 -2.03
CA PRO A 65 5.87 -13.38 -3.18
C PRO A 65 4.71 -13.32 -4.19
N VAL A 66 3.46 -13.31 -3.70
CA VAL A 66 2.26 -13.20 -4.55
C VAL A 66 2.17 -11.83 -5.20
N ILE A 67 2.43 -10.77 -4.44
CA ILE A 67 2.42 -9.38 -4.93
C ILE A 67 3.47 -9.19 -6.03
N LYS A 68 4.71 -9.64 -5.84
CA LYS A 68 5.78 -9.59 -6.84
C LYS A 68 5.39 -10.30 -8.14
N ARG A 69 4.71 -11.43 -8.02
CA ARG A 69 4.19 -12.14 -9.18
C ARG A 69 3.14 -11.32 -9.94
N ILE A 70 2.17 -10.71 -9.23
CA ILE A 70 1.18 -9.85 -9.88
C ILE A 70 1.86 -8.65 -10.54
N VAL A 71 2.79 -7.98 -9.87
CA VAL A 71 3.53 -6.83 -10.38
C VAL A 71 4.24 -7.16 -11.70
N SER A 72 4.85 -8.36 -11.80
CA SER A 72 5.60 -8.77 -13.00
C SER A 72 4.71 -9.29 -14.13
N GLU A 73 3.53 -9.84 -13.85
CA GLU A 73 2.73 -10.57 -14.83
C GLU A 73 1.44 -9.85 -15.28
N CYS A 74 0.92 -8.88 -14.52
CA CYS A 74 -0.41 -8.28 -14.81
C CYS A 74 -0.45 -7.35 -16.03
N GLY A 75 0.70 -6.88 -16.53
CA GLY A 75 0.81 -6.10 -17.76
C GLY A 75 0.39 -4.62 -17.67
N VAL A 76 0.07 -4.12 -16.48
CA VAL A 76 -0.23 -2.70 -16.22
C VAL A 76 0.60 -2.21 -15.03
N PRO A 77 0.83 -0.88 -14.90
CA PRO A 77 1.47 -0.32 -13.72
C PRO A 77 0.79 -0.72 -12.42
N VAL A 78 1.57 -1.04 -11.39
CA VAL A 78 1.08 -1.46 -10.09
C VAL A 78 1.71 -0.60 -8.99
N GLU A 79 0.90 -0.13 -8.06
CA GLU A 79 1.34 0.41 -6.78
C GLU A 79 1.01 -0.56 -5.65
N VAL A 80 1.87 -0.59 -4.63
CA VAL A 80 1.78 -1.57 -3.54
C VAL A 80 1.83 -0.87 -2.20
N GLY A 81 0.87 -1.21 -1.32
CA GLY A 81 0.83 -0.77 0.07
C GLY A 81 0.57 -1.93 1.03
N GLY A 82 0.55 -1.64 2.32
CA GLY A 82 0.30 -2.62 3.37
C GLY A 82 1.58 -3.11 4.05
N GLY A 83 1.77 -2.74 5.30
CA GLY A 83 2.83 -3.26 6.16
C GLY A 83 4.28 -2.92 5.82
N ILE A 84 4.55 -2.05 4.87
CA ILE A 84 5.90 -1.72 4.41
C ILE A 84 6.64 -0.92 5.47
N ARG A 85 7.72 -1.50 6.02
CA ARG A 85 8.46 -0.97 7.16
C ARG A 85 9.99 -1.03 7.01
N SER A 86 10.50 -1.52 5.89
CA SER A 86 11.94 -1.66 5.66
C SER A 86 12.36 -1.23 4.27
N GLU A 87 13.59 -0.78 4.12
CA GLU A 87 14.20 -0.51 2.81
C GLU A 87 14.25 -1.76 1.94
N GLU A 88 14.51 -2.91 2.55
CA GLU A 88 14.59 -4.18 1.85
C GLU A 88 13.28 -4.51 1.13
N THR A 89 12.15 -4.41 1.84
CA THR A 89 10.82 -4.62 1.23
C THR A 89 10.55 -3.63 0.11
N ILE A 90 10.89 -2.34 0.29
CA ILE A 90 10.75 -1.33 -0.76
C ILE A 90 11.56 -1.73 -1.99
N ARG A 91 12.81 -2.10 -1.81
CA ARG A 91 13.72 -2.52 -2.88
C ARG A 91 13.18 -3.73 -3.62
N GLU A 92 12.75 -4.76 -2.92
CA GLU A 92 12.16 -5.95 -3.53
C GLU A 92 10.94 -5.64 -4.42
N LEU A 93 10.05 -4.76 -3.96
CA LEU A 93 8.87 -4.37 -4.71
C LEU A 93 9.22 -3.52 -5.93
N VAL A 94 10.15 -2.56 -5.78
CA VAL A 94 10.63 -1.72 -6.89
C VAL A 94 11.38 -2.56 -7.93
N ASP A 95 12.24 -3.48 -7.51
CA ASP A 95 12.99 -4.39 -8.39
C ASP A 95 12.04 -5.36 -9.12
N ALA A 96 10.92 -5.75 -8.51
CA ALA A 96 9.88 -6.52 -9.17
C ALA A 96 9.07 -5.71 -10.21
N GLY A 97 9.21 -4.39 -10.23
CA GLY A 97 8.56 -3.51 -11.20
C GLY A 97 7.43 -2.63 -10.65
N ALA A 98 7.22 -2.57 -9.34
CA ALA A 98 6.24 -1.64 -8.76
C ALA A 98 6.58 -0.20 -9.14
N ILE A 99 5.58 0.54 -9.60
CA ILE A 99 5.78 1.94 -9.98
C ILE A 99 5.87 2.84 -8.76
N ARG A 100 5.15 2.48 -7.68
CA ARG A 100 5.13 3.18 -6.40
C ARG A 100 4.97 2.18 -5.24
N VAL A 101 5.55 2.54 -4.12
CA VAL A 101 5.42 1.82 -2.84
C VAL A 101 4.82 2.79 -1.83
N ILE A 102 3.74 2.37 -1.19
CA ILE A 102 2.94 3.21 -0.31
C ILE A 102 3.30 2.88 1.13
N VAL A 103 3.82 3.87 1.84
CA VAL A 103 4.23 3.77 3.24
C VAL A 103 3.27 4.59 4.11
N GLY A 104 2.92 4.09 5.28
CA GLY A 104 1.98 4.74 6.20
C GLY A 104 2.56 4.82 7.61
N THR A 105 2.13 3.95 8.50
CA THR A 105 2.44 3.96 9.94
C THR A 105 3.91 4.24 10.28
N LYS A 106 4.86 3.59 9.61
CA LYS A 106 6.29 3.81 9.88
C LYS A 106 6.72 5.21 9.48
N ALA A 107 6.32 5.67 8.30
CA ALA A 107 6.67 7.00 7.81
C ALA A 107 6.13 8.13 8.72
N VAL A 108 4.92 7.96 9.25
CA VAL A 108 4.33 8.90 10.22
C VAL A 108 5.08 8.91 11.54
N ARG A 109 5.53 7.75 12.01
CA ARG A 109 6.28 7.63 13.27
C ARG A 109 7.73 8.07 13.17
N GLU A 110 8.32 7.87 12.02
CA GLU A 110 9.74 8.09 11.73
C GLU A 110 9.90 8.93 10.45
N PRO A 111 9.57 10.24 10.46
CA PRO A 111 9.67 11.07 9.25
C PRO A 111 11.08 11.12 8.64
N GLY A 112 12.12 11.03 9.46
CA GLY A 112 13.51 10.93 8.97
C GLY A 112 13.72 9.70 8.07
N TRP A 113 13.15 8.56 8.44
CA TRP A 113 13.18 7.36 7.59
C TRP A 113 12.42 7.57 6.28
N LEU A 114 11.28 8.30 6.30
CA LEU A 114 10.55 8.65 5.08
C LEU A 114 11.43 9.46 4.12
N GLY A 115 12.12 10.50 4.62
CA GLY A 115 13.06 11.30 3.83
C GLY A 115 14.18 10.47 3.23
N GLU A 116 14.83 9.60 4.02
CA GLU A 116 15.86 8.68 3.52
C GLU A 116 15.34 7.76 2.40
N MET A 117 14.11 7.24 2.54
CA MET A 117 13.52 6.38 1.50
C MET A 117 13.16 7.17 0.24
N ALA A 118 12.68 8.41 0.38
CA ALA A 118 12.40 9.28 -0.76
C ALA A 118 13.69 9.61 -1.55
N GLU A 119 14.81 9.87 -0.86
CA GLU A 119 16.11 10.07 -1.51
C GLU A 119 16.63 8.81 -2.21
N ARG A 120 16.51 7.64 -1.58
CA ARG A 120 17.03 6.38 -2.13
C ARG A 120 16.19 5.82 -3.27
N PHE A 121 14.90 6.11 -3.28
CA PHE A 121 13.92 5.63 -4.27
C PHE A 121 13.15 6.80 -4.89
N PRO A 122 13.81 7.69 -5.64
CA PRO A 122 13.20 8.92 -6.13
C PRO A 122 11.97 8.64 -6.99
N GLY A 123 10.85 9.29 -6.65
CA GLY A 123 9.57 9.14 -7.33
C GLY A 123 8.87 7.78 -7.14
N LYS A 124 9.37 6.94 -6.22
CA LYS A 124 8.79 5.63 -5.92
C LYS A 124 8.01 5.58 -4.62
N ILE A 125 8.25 6.50 -3.70
CA ILE A 125 7.61 6.51 -2.40
C ILE A 125 6.35 7.36 -2.44
N MET A 126 5.26 6.83 -1.88
CA MET A 126 4.01 7.55 -1.64
C MET A 126 3.68 7.44 -0.16
N LEU A 127 3.37 8.56 0.48
CA LEU A 127 2.89 8.56 1.86
C LEU A 127 1.36 8.40 1.89
N ALA A 128 0.88 7.42 2.65
CA ALA A 128 -0.52 7.30 2.99
C ALA A 128 -0.79 7.86 4.39
N LEU A 129 -1.75 8.77 4.48
CA LEU A 129 -2.24 9.35 5.72
C LEU A 129 -3.73 9.02 5.88
N ASP A 130 -4.03 8.08 6.76
CA ASP A 130 -5.40 7.82 7.17
C ASP A 130 -5.79 8.80 8.28
N THR A 131 -6.96 9.41 8.18
CA THR A 131 -7.39 10.43 9.13
C THR A 131 -8.75 10.14 9.76
N ARG A 132 -8.92 10.59 10.99
CA ARG A 132 -10.22 10.66 11.68
C ARG A 132 -10.39 12.07 12.22
N GLY A 133 -11.15 12.90 11.51
CA GLY A 133 -11.12 14.36 11.72
C GLY A 133 -9.73 14.90 11.39
N ASP A 134 -9.13 15.65 12.29
CA ASP A 134 -7.80 16.25 12.13
C ASP A 134 -6.66 15.33 12.62
N ASP A 135 -7.00 14.18 13.23
CA ASP A 135 -6.03 13.25 13.75
C ASP A 135 -5.60 12.24 12.68
N ILE A 136 -4.30 12.00 12.56
CA ILE A 136 -3.78 10.88 11.77
C ILE A 136 -3.96 9.59 12.58
N VAL A 137 -4.53 8.57 11.94
CA VAL A 137 -4.67 7.23 12.53
C VAL A 137 -3.69 6.25 11.88
N ILE A 138 -3.17 5.34 12.68
CA ILE A 138 -2.14 4.38 12.30
C ILE A 138 -2.51 2.96 12.75
N LYS A 139 -1.75 1.96 12.33
CA LYS A 139 -1.99 0.54 12.65
C LYS A 139 -3.40 0.05 12.28
N GLY A 140 -3.83 0.31 11.05
CA GLY A 140 -5.18 -0.11 10.63
C GLY A 140 -6.29 0.56 11.46
N TRP A 141 -6.15 1.87 11.73
CA TRP A 141 -7.13 2.72 12.43
C TRP A 141 -7.27 2.44 13.93
N GLN A 142 -6.33 1.72 14.53
CA GLN A 142 -6.38 1.32 15.95
C GLN A 142 -5.78 2.35 16.92
N GLU A 143 -4.87 3.18 16.43
CA GLU A 143 -4.15 4.17 17.24
C GLU A 143 -4.13 5.53 16.55
N SER A 144 -4.21 6.64 17.32
CA SER A 144 -3.91 7.98 16.80
C SER A 144 -2.39 8.20 16.80
N ALA A 145 -1.90 8.85 15.77
CA ALA A 145 -0.50 9.26 15.71
C ALA A 145 -0.26 10.47 16.62
N PRO A 146 0.97 10.66 17.13
CA PRO A 146 1.31 11.83 17.96
C PRO A 146 1.55 13.10 17.13
N VAL A 147 1.10 13.13 15.88
CA VAL A 147 1.29 14.23 14.93
C VAL A 147 -0.02 14.49 14.18
N THR A 148 -0.34 15.77 13.99
CA THR A 148 -1.51 16.20 13.20
C THR A 148 -1.21 16.20 11.70
N VAL A 149 -2.27 16.28 10.88
CA VAL A 149 -2.16 16.38 9.42
C VAL A 149 -1.32 17.59 9.02
N ASP A 150 -1.62 18.78 9.57
CA ASP A 150 -0.90 20.01 9.23
C ASP A 150 0.59 19.89 9.57
N ARG A 151 0.89 19.34 10.76
CA ARG A 151 2.29 19.14 11.16
C ARG A 151 3.01 18.13 10.26
N MET A 152 2.31 17.11 9.78
CA MET A 152 2.90 16.16 8.83
C MET A 152 3.19 16.82 7.49
N PHE A 153 2.31 17.69 6.99
CA PHE A 153 2.56 18.47 5.77
C PHE A 153 3.78 19.37 5.91
N GLU A 154 3.92 20.10 7.02
CA GLU A 154 5.13 20.91 7.28
C GLU A 154 6.40 20.07 7.24
N ILE A 155 6.37 18.85 7.79
CA ILE A 155 7.54 17.94 7.82
C ILE A 155 7.93 17.47 6.41
N ILE A 156 6.95 17.19 5.54
CA ILE A 156 7.23 16.64 4.20
C ILE A 156 7.45 17.72 3.14
N GLU A 157 7.13 18.99 3.42
CA GLU A 157 7.24 20.10 2.45
C GLU A 157 8.66 20.24 1.89
N ASP A 158 9.68 20.00 2.72
CA ASP A 158 11.10 20.10 2.35
C ASP A 158 11.72 18.75 1.92
N MET A 159 10.91 17.68 1.82
CA MET A 159 11.40 16.36 1.39
C MET A 159 11.54 16.28 -0.13
N PRO A 160 12.48 15.47 -0.65
CA PRO A 160 12.71 15.30 -2.08
C PRO A 160 11.56 14.60 -2.82
#